data_8ae074b150d7d638ff2d9a3fffd2e3ca
#
_entry.id   8ae074b150d7d638ff2d9a3fffd2e3ca
#
_cell.length_a   1.000
_cell.length_b   1.000
_cell.length_c   1.000
_cell.angle_alpha   90.00
_cell.angle_beta   90.00
_cell.angle_gamma   90.00
#
_symmetry.space_group_name_H-M   'P 1'
#
loop_
_entity.id
_entity.type
_entity.pdbx_description
1 polymer ?
#
loop_
_entity_poly.entity_id
_entity_poly.type
_entity_poly.pdbx_seq_one_letter_code
_entity_poly.pdbx_strand_id
1 'polypeptide(L)'
;MIYLNLIKIYLVSYYYVMQEQKNNFSGLITLVTVFFFWGFIAASNGVFIPFCKEHFNLTQFQSQLIDSAFYGAYYFGALFLFLYSSNQKIDLMNKWGYKHTIIYGLLISVIGSTLMIPAINTGSFNLILLSLFILAIGFCLQQTSANPFTISLGKPETGSHRLNLAGGINSLGTTIGPILLSLILFGGIMNTDPKIENINILYLFLSILFIFMALFLKYSKNLPNKKNNSAVESVQNANKLLIKLTVCILILSALSVIPQIQEHNIISTLILFILLVSIIKIISTPLFIKNKRLKDWGAMKYPQLIMGMIAIFSYVGVEVTIQSNLGALLKTNEFGNFNEANNSHFIAMYWGSLMIGRWLGAIAVFKPSHLMKNILFIIVPYIAFFIVLFFINLRGSDIQALKLFSICIIIQILGFLLGKEQPIKTLFIFSILAIIAMLYGIMNTGLVSIYAFLSGGLFCSIMWPCIFSLSIVGLKRYTSQGSSFLIMMILGGAVIPPIQGKIADIWNIHSSYIITIICFLYIAFFAFKIKSILKKQGINYEIDVK
;
A
#
# COMPACT_ATOMS: atom_id res chain seq x y z
N MET A 1 1.33 52.55 -19.99
CA MET A 1 0.26 51.65 -20.49
C MET A 1 0.68 50.17 -20.53
N ILE A 2 1.85 49.82 -21.04
CA ILE A 2 2.34 48.43 -21.13
C ILE A 2 2.52 47.77 -19.73
N TYR A 3 3.06 48.48 -18.74
CA TYR A 3 3.24 47.98 -17.36
C TYR A 3 1.92 47.69 -16.64
N LEU A 4 0.89 48.49 -16.85
CA LEU A 4 -0.45 48.29 -16.28
C LEU A 4 -1.15 47.07 -16.89
N ASN A 5 -0.94 46.80 -18.17
CA ASN A 5 -1.46 45.59 -18.82
C ASN A 5 -0.73 44.31 -18.36
N LEU A 6 0.59 44.34 -18.13
CA LEU A 6 1.36 43.22 -17.58
C LEU A 6 0.94 42.91 -16.14
N ILE A 7 0.73 43.93 -15.30
CA ILE A 7 0.21 43.75 -13.92
C ILE A 7 -1.21 43.19 -13.95
N LYS A 8 -2.07 43.67 -14.87
CA LYS A 8 -3.43 43.13 -15.02
C LYS A 8 -3.44 41.67 -15.48
N ILE A 9 -2.58 41.32 -16.44
CA ILE A 9 -2.41 39.92 -16.90
C ILE A 9 -1.85 39.04 -15.77
N TYR A 10 -0.88 39.57 -15.00
CA TYR A 10 -0.32 38.84 -13.84
C TYR A 10 -1.35 38.65 -12.73
N LEU A 11 -2.13 39.70 -12.40
CA LEU A 11 -3.21 39.60 -11.40
C LEU A 11 -4.36 38.71 -11.86
N VAL A 12 -4.73 38.73 -13.13
CA VAL A 12 -5.75 37.83 -13.69
C VAL A 12 -5.25 36.42 -13.73
N SER A 13 -4.00 36.17 -14.15
CA SER A 13 -3.40 34.82 -14.11
C SER A 13 -3.24 34.34 -12.68
N TYR A 14 -2.85 35.20 -11.73
CA TYR A 14 -2.75 34.87 -10.31
C TYR A 14 -4.14 34.59 -9.69
N TYR A 15 -5.16 35.36 -10.07
CA TYR A 15 -6.55 35.12 -9.64
C TYR A 15 -7.12 33.81 -10.20
N TYR A 16 -6.83 33.47 -11.48
CA TYR A 16 -7.19 32.19 -12.08
C TYR A 16 -6.45 31.04 -11.43
N VAL A 17 -5.16 31.18 -11.15
CA VAL A 17 -4.36 30.16 -10.41
C VAL A 17 -4.89 29.99 -8.99
N MET A 18 -5.29 31.07 -8.32
CA MET A 18 -5.89 31.02 -6.97
C MET A 18 -7.31 30.43 -6.96
N GLN A 19 -8.11 30.62 -8.02
CA GLN A 19 -9.41 29.94 -8.17
C GLN A 19 -9.25 28.46 -8.52
N GLU A 20 -8.26 28.07 -9.31
CA GLU A 20 -7.96 26.65 -9.60
C GLU A 20 -7.45 25.88 -8.38
N GLN A 21 -6.91 26.57 -7.36
CA GLN A 21 -6.42 25.96 -6.11
C GLN A 21 -7.49 25.82 -5.02
N LYS A 22 -8.77 26.08 -5.29
CA LYS A 22 -9.85 25.68 -4.38
C LYS A 22 -9.87 24.15 -4.27
N ASN A 23 -9.78 23.64 -3.03
CA ASN A 23 -9.93 22.20 -2.79
C ASN A 23 -11.22 21.70 -3.46
N ASN A 24 -11.10 20.85 -4.46
CA ASN A 24 -12.25 20.18 -5.05
C ASN A 24 -12.68 19.01 -4.13
N PHE A 25 -13.36 19.37 -3.05
CA PHE A 25 -13.79 18.41 -2.03
C PHE A 25 -14.81 17.41 -2.61
N SER A 26 -15.71 17.85 -3.48
CA SER A 26 -16.68 16.96 -4.15
C SER A 26 -15.97 15.94 -5.05
N GLY A 27 -14.94 16.37 -5.79
CA GLY A 27 -14.11 15.44 -6.57
C GLY A 27 -13.34 14.46 -5.68
N LEU A 28 -12.82 14.93 -4.54
CA LEU A 28 -12.12 14.06 -3.59
C LEU A 28 -13.05 12.98 -3.04
N ILE A 29 -14.24 13.32 -2.57
CA ILE A 29 -15.23 12.35 -2.08
C ILE A 29 -15.60 11.32 -3.16
N THR A 30 -15.80 11.77 -4.41
CA THR A 30 -16.05 10.86 -5.52
C THR A 30 -14.87 9.90 -5.78
N LEU A 31 -13.65 10.40 -5.66
CA LEU A 31 -12.44 9.59 -5.94
C LEU A 31 -12.18 8.56 -4.84
N VAL A 32 -12.37 8.92 -3.56
CA VAL A 32 -12.05 8.03 -2.44
C VAL A 32 -12.90 6.76 -2.38
N THR A 33 -14.07 6.72 -3.05
CA THR A 33 -14.88 5.50 -3.16
C THR A 33 -14.11 4.34 -3.82
N VAL A 34 -13.22 4.65 -4.77
CA VAL A 34 -12.39 3.63 -5.44
C VAL A 34 -11.37 3.02 -4.46
N PHE A 35 -10.86 3.82 -3.52
CA PHE A 35 -9.89 3.35 -2.52
C PHE A 35 -10.47 2.29 -1.59
N PHE A 36 -11.78 2.32 -1.32
CA PHE A 36 -12.46 1.30 -0.52
C PHE A 36 -12.27 -0.10 -1.10
N PHE A 37 -12.48 -0.25 -2.42
CA PHE A 37 -12.42 -1.56 -3.07
C PHE A 37 -11.02 -2.15 -3.07
N TRP A 38 -9.97 -1.34 -3.18
CA TRP A 38 -8.60 -1.85 -3.11
C TRP A 38 -8.31 -2.48 -1.73
N GLY A 39 -8.71 -1.78 -0.67
CA GLY A 39 -8.55 -2.27 0.68
C GLY A 39 -9.35 -3.54 0.93
N PHE A 40 -10.60 -3.55 0.49
CA PHE A 40 -11.50 -4.67 0.64
C PHE A 40 -10.91 -5.97 0.07
N ILE A 41 -10.43 -5.94 -1.17
CA ILE A 41 -9.85 -7.12 -1.82
C ILE A 41 -8.50 -7.50 -1.20
N ALA A 42 -7.60 -6.53 -1.02
CA ALA A 42 -6.26 -6.81 -0.47
C ALA A 42 -6.32 -7.48 0.91
N ALA A 43 -7.19 -7.00 1.79
CA ALA A 43 -7.34 -7.59 3.12
C ALA A 43 -8.09 -8.92 3.12
N SER A 44 -8.95 -9.17 2.13
CA SER A 44 -9.63 -10.45 1.97
C SER A 44 -8.64 -11.60 1.72
N ASN A 45 -7.45 -11.34 1.15
CA ASN A 45 -6.39 -12.33 1.00
C ASN A 45 -5.99 -12.95 2.35
N GLY A 46 -6.03 -12.19 3.45
CA GLY A 46 -5.74 -12.70 4.79
C GLY A 46 -6.65 -13.85 5.25
N VAL A 47 -7.88 -13.93 4.74
CA VAL A 47 -8.81 -15.07 4.96
C VAL A 47 -8.69 -16.09 3.83
N PHE A 48 -8.43 -15.64 2.60
CA PHE A 48 -8.35 -16.49 1.42
C PHE A 48 -7.11 -17.37 1.40
N ILE A 49 -5.96 -16.90 1.89
CA ILE A 49 -4.69 -17.65 1.94
C ILE A 49 -4.79 -18.91 2.82
N PRO A 50 -5.22 -18.83 4.09
CA PRO A 50 -5.42 -20.03 4.93
C PRO A 50 -6.42 -21.00 4.32
N PHE A 51 -7.54 -20.51 3.80
CA PHE A 51 -8.54 -21.31 3.11
C PHE A 51 -7.94 -22.09 1.93
N CYS A 52 -7.21 -21.43 1.02
CA CYS A 52 -6.55 -22.09 -0.10
C CYS A 52 -5.49 -23.07 0.37
N LYS A 53 -4.75 -22.76 1.44
CA LYS A 53 -3.72 -23.62 2.01
C LYS A 53 -4.30 -24.98 2.43
N GLU A 54 -5.44 -24.98 3.12
CA GLU A 54 -6.12 -26.21 3.52
C GLU A 54 -6.75 -26.95 2.34
N HIS A 55 -7.50 -26.23 1.51
CA HIS A 55 -8.24 -26.83 0.40
C HIS A 55 -7.33 -27.48 -0.64
N PHE A 56 -6.16 -26.90 -0.93
CA PHE A 56 -5.19 -27.40 -1.92
C PHE A 56 -3.98 -28.11 -1.29
N ASN A 57 -3.95 -28.31 0.04
CA ASN A 57 -2.83 -28.92 0.78
C ASN A 57 -1.48 -28.24 0.49
N LEU A 58 -1.44 -26.89 0.54
CA LEU A 58 -0.27 -26.09 0.20
C LEU A 58 0.71 -25.98 1.38
N THR A 59 2.01 -25.89 1.07
CA THR A 59 3.03 -25.46 2.05
C THR A 59 2.82 -23.98 2.44
N GLN A 60 3.48 -23.52 3.52
CA GLN A 60 3.41 -22.10 3.91
C GLN A 60 3.93 -21.20 2.79
N PHE A 61 5.06 -21.54 2.18
CA PHE A 61 5.60 -20.82 1.02
C PHE A 61 4.61 -20.77 -0.14
N GLN A 62 4.01 -21.90 -0.53
CA GLN A 62 3.06 -21.96 -1.65
C GLN A 62 1.81 -21.12 -1.40
N SER A 63 1.30 -21.10 -0.16
CA SER A 63 0.14 -20.26 0.17
C SER A 63 0.42 -18.76 0.01
N GLN A 64 1.67 -18.31 0.25
CA GLN A 64 2.10 -16.93 0.06
C GLN A 64 2.22 -16.52 -1.43
N LEU A 65 2.14 -17.48 -2.38
CA LEU A 65 2.09 -17.15 -3.81
C LEU A 65 0.82 -16.36 -4.18
N ILE A 66 -0.24 -16.43 -3.37
CA ILE A 66 -1.44 -15.59 -3.52
C ILE A 66 -1.07 -14.11 -3.38
N ASP A 67 -0.36 -13.74 -2.32
CA ASP A 67 0.15 -12.38 -2.15
C ASP A 67 1.18 -12.03 -3.22
N SER A 68 2.05 -12.97 -3.60
CA SER A 68 3.02 -12.76 -4.67
C SER A 68 2.37 -12.47 -6.02
N ALA A 69 1.30 -13.18 -6.37
CA ALA A 69 0.54 -12.95 -7.59
C ALA A 69 -0.16 -11.56 -7.54
N PHE A 70 -0.81 -11.25 -6.43
CA PHE A 70 -1.54 -10.00 -6.27
C PHE A 70 -0.61 -8.78 -6.26
N TYR A 71 0.39 -8.75 -5.37
CA TYR A 71 1.30 -7.60 -5.24
C TYR A 71 2.35 -7.54 -6.36
N GLY A 72 2.76 -8.69 -6.92
CA GLY A 72 3.63 -8.75 -8.10
C GLY A 72 3.02 -8.11 -9.34
N ALA A 73 1.70 -8.21 -9.50
CA ALA A 73 0.98 -7.60 -10.61
C ALA A 73 1.15 -6.07 -10.67
N TYR A 74 1.31 -5.41 -9.54
CA TYR A 74 1.58 -3.96 -9.50
C TYR A 74 2.92 -3.62 -10.16
N TYR A 75 3.94 -4.45 -9.93
CA TYR A 75 5.23 -4.26 -10.58
C TYR A 75 5.11 -4.40 -12.10
N PHE A 76 4.53 -5.50 -12.59
CA PHE A 76 4.42 -5.75 -14.03
C PHE A 76 3.47 -4.77 -14.73
N GLY A 77 2.34 -4.41 -14.10
CA GLY A 77 1.40 -3.43 -14.64
C GLY A 77 2.02 -2.04 -14.78
N ALA A 78 2.70 -1.55 -13.74
CA ALA A 78 3.37 -0.26 -13.78
C ALA A 78 4.60 -0.25 -14.70
N LEU A 79 5.33 -1.36 -14.78
CA LEU A 79 6.43 -1.56 -15.72
C LEU A 79 5.94 -1.48 -17.18
N PHE A 80 4.87 -2.18 -17.50
CA PHE A 80 4.27 -2.16 -18.85
C PHE A 80 3.85 -0.74 -19.25
N LEU A 81 3.16 -0.02 -18.35
CA LEU A 81 2.77 1.37 -18.57
C LEU A 81 3.98 2.27 -18.84
N PHE A 82 5.02 2.10 -18.05
CA PHE A 82 6.24 2.89 -18.18
C PHE A 82 6.99 2.59 -19.49
N LEU A 83 7.24 1.31 -19.80
CA LEU A 83 7.95 0.90 -21.02
C LEU A 83 7.18 1.30 -22.28
N TYR A 84 5.85 1.11 -22.30
CA TYR A 84 5.02 1.54 -23.40
C TYR A 84 5.06 3.06 -23.59
N SER A 85 4.91 3.83 -22.51
CA SER A 85 4.99 5.30 -22.53
C SER A 85 6.36 5.79 -23.00
N SER A 86 7.44 5.14 -22.55
CA SER A 86 8.81 5.45 -22.94
C SER A 86 9.06 5.20 -24.42
N ASN A 87 8.60 4.06 -24.95
CA ASN A 87 8.78 3.69 -26.36
C ASN A 87 7.98 4.60 -27.31
N GLN A 88 6.75 4.93 -26.91
CA GLN A 88 5.88 5.83 -27.71
C GLN A 88 6.22 7.31 -27.52
N LYS A 89 7.13 7.66 -26.58
CA LYS A 89 7.43 9.03 -26.18
C LYS A 89 6.21 9.86 -25.74
N ILE A 90 5.16 9.17 -25.25
CA ILE A 90 3.89 9.75 -24.83
C ILE A 90 3.59 9.21 -23.43
N ASP A 91 3.33 10.09 -22.48
CA ASP A 91 2.81 9.69 -21.17
C ASP A 91 1.34 9.26 -21.30
N LEU A 92 1.08 7.95 -21.19
CA LEU A 92 -0.26 7.39 -21.34
C LEU A 92 -1.25 7.95 -20.32
N MET A 93 -0.82 8.14 -19.08
CA MET A 93 -1.70 8.67 -18.03
C MET A 93 -2.08 10.13 -18.30
N ASN A 94 -1.14 10.91 -18.83
CA ASN A 94 -1.43 12.27 -19.25
C ASN A 94 -2.30 12.33 -20.52
N LYS A 95 -2.08 11.40 -21.45
CA LYS A 95 -2.89 11.28 -22.70
C LYS A 95 -4.33 10.86 -22.40
N TRP A 96 -4.54 9.86 -21.55
CA TRP A 96 -5.89 9.37 -21.19
C TRP A 96 -6.55 10.30 -20.16
N GLY A 97 -5.77 10.92 -19.29
CA GLY A 97 -6.19 11.63 -18.09
C GLY A 97 -6.45 10.65 -16.93
N TYR A 98 -6.21 11.10 -15.73
CA TYR A 98 -6.32 10.26 -14.52
C TYR A 98 -7.68 9.56 -14.38
N LYS A 99 -8.77 10.28 -14.65
CA LYS A 99 -10.14 9.74 -14.59
C LYS A 99 -10.33 8.52 -15.49
N HIS A 100 -9.94 8.61 -16.78
CA HIS A 100 -10.11 7.51 -17.72
C HIS A 100 -9.16 6.35 -17.41
N THR A 101 -7.94 6.63 -16.94
CA THR A 101 -7.01 5.58 -16.54
C THR A 101 -7.57 4.74 -15.38
N ILE A 102 -8.25 5.38 -14.41
CA ILE A 102 -8.95 4.65 -13.32
C ILE A 102 -10.07 3.79 -13.89
N ILE A 103 -10.87 4.31 -14.83
CA ILE A 103 -11.96 3.54 -15.47
C ILE A 103 -11.41 2.32 -16.21
N TYR A 104 -10.32 2.45 -16.98
CA TYR A 104 -9.69 1.30 -17.64
C TYR A 104 -9.18 0.27 -16.63
N GLY A 105 -8.60 0.72 -15.52
CA GLY A 105 -8.19 -0.17 -14.44
C GLY A 105 -9.36 -0.94 -13.83
N LEU A 106 -10.51 -0.29 -13.60
CA LEU A 106 -11.75 -0.94 -13.13
C LEU A 106 -12.22 -2.03 -14.12
N LEU A 107 -12.20 -1.75 -15.43
CA LEU A 107 -12.60 -2.73 -16.45
C LEU A 107 -11.67 -3.94 -16.50
N ILE A 108 -10.35 -3.76 -16.31
CA ILE A 108 -9.41 -4.87 -16.17
C ILE A 108 -9.70 -5.68 -14.91
N SER A 109 -10.04 -5.02 -13.80
CA SER A 109 -10.44 -5.71 -12.56
C SER A 109 -11.72 -6.52 -12.73
N VAL A 110 -12.67 -6.08 -13.59
CA VAL A 110 -13.85 -6.89 -13.98
C VAL A 110 -13.40 -8.20 -14.64
N ILE A 111 -12.45 -8.14 -15.58
CA ILE A 111 -11.96 -9.34 -16.27
C ILE A 111 -11.34 -10.31 -15.24
N GLY A 112 -10.46 -9.82 -14.36
CA GLY A 112 -9.81 -10.65 -13.34
C GLY A 112 -10.82 -11.28 -12.37
N SER A 113 -11.79 -10.50 -11.88
CA SER A 113 -12.82 -11.02 -10.96
C SER A 113 -13.75 -12.03 -11.65
N THR A 114 -14.09 -11.84 -12.91
CA THR A 114 -14.92 -12.79 -13.67
C THR A 114 -14.17 -14.09 -13.97
N LEU A 115 -12.85 -14.03 -14.25
CA LEU A 115 -12.01 -15.21 -14.46
C LEU A 115 -11.83 -16.05 -13.18
N MET A 116 -12.04 -15.49 -12.00
CA MET A 116 -11.98 -16.24 -10.76
C MET A 116 -13.06 -17.34 -10.70
N ILE A 117 -14.23 -17.11 -11.28
CA ILE A 117 -15.35 -18.07 -11.27
C ILE A 117 -14.97 -19.40 -11.95
N PRO A 118 -14.53 -19.44 -13.23
CA PRO A 118 -14.07 -20.68 -13.82
C PRO A 118 -12.80 -21.24 -13.14
N ALA A 119 -11.93 -20.40 -12.56
CA ALA A 119 -10.76 -20.85 -11.84
C ALA A 119 -11.14 -21.69 -10.60
N ILE A 120 -12.15 -21.26 -9.85
CA ILE A 120 -12.69 -21.97 -8.70
C ILE A 120 -13.40 -23.26 -9.14
N ASN A 121 -14.26 -23.17 -10.17
CA ASN A 121 -15.03 -24.32 -10.64
C ASN A 121 -14.15 -25.45 -11.20
N THR A 122 -12.99 -25.12 -11.75
CA THR A 122 -12.00 -26.12 -12.22
C THR A 122 -11.08 -26.63 -11.12
N GLY A 123 -11.12 -26.04 -9.91
CA GLY A 123 -10.22 -26.40 -8.81
C GLY A 123 -8.74 -26.12 -9.11
N SER A 124 -8.43 -25.21 -10.02
CA SER A 124 -7.05 -24.94 -10.42
C SER A 124 -6.45 -23.78 -9.65
N PHE A 125 -5.53 -24.07 -8.73
CA PHE A 125 -4.80 -23.04 -7.97
C PHE A 125 -4.04 -22.06 -8.89
N ASN A 126 -3.45 -22.55 -9.98
CA ASN A 126 -2.75 -21.70 -10.94
C ASN A 126 -3.68 -20.70 -11.65
N LEU A 127 -4.92 -21.09 -11.97
CA LEU A 127 -5.91 -20.19 -12.56
C LEU A 127 -6.41 -19.18 -11.53
N ILE A 128 -6.49 -19.53 -10.24
CA ILE A 128 -6.79 -18.60 -9.15
C ILE A 128 -5.68 -17.54 -9.07
N LEU A 129 -4.41 -17.93 -9.09
CA LEU A 129 -3.28 -16.99 -9.09
C LEU A 129 -3.32 -16.07 -10.31
N LEU A 130 -3.61 -16.60 -11.50
CA LEU A 130 -3.73 -15.80 -12.73
C LEU A 130 -4.88 -14.79 -12.65
N SER A 131 -6.03 -15.21 -12.11
CA SER A 131 -7.20 -14.34 -11.93
C SER A 131 -6.91 -13.19 -10.99
N LEU A 132 -6.26 -13.46 -9.84
CA LEU A 132 -5.80 -12.43 -8.90
C LEU A 132 -4.76 -11.49 -9.53
N PHE A 133 -3.85 -12.03 -10.32
CA PHE A 133 -2.84 -11.24 -11.02
C PHE A 133 -3.48 -10.25 -12.00
N ILE A 134 -4.44 -10.70 -12.83
CA ILE A 134 -5.15 -9.83 -13.79
C ILE A 134 -5.97 -8.76 -13.04
N LEU A 135 -6.69 -9.15 -11.98
CA LEU A 135 -7.45 -8.23 -11.14
C LEU A 135 -6.54 -7.13 -10.57
N ALA A 136 -5.37 -7.51 -10.08
CA ALA A 136 -4.41 -6.60 -9.47
C ALA A 136 -3.66 -5.72 -10.51
N ILE A 137 -3.50 -6.14 -11.77
CA ILE A 137 -3.08 -5.23 -12.87
C ILE A 137 -4.09 -4.08 -13.01
N GLY A 138 -5.40 -4.36 -12.92
CA GLY A 138 -6.43 -3.33 -12.91
C GLY A 138 -6.23 -2.36 -11.74
N PHE A 139 -5.95 -2.84 -10.55
CA PHE A 139 -5.66 -2.01 -9.37
C PHE A 139 -4.37 -1.20 -9.52
N CYS A 140 -3.34 -1.76 -10.16
CA CYS A 140 -2.12 -1.02 -10.50
C CYS A 140 -2.43 0.24 -11.32
N LEU A 141 -3.23 0.10 -12.39
CA LEU A 141 -3.65 1.24 -13.22
C LEU A 141 -4.41 2.28 -12.41
N GLN A 142 -5.36 1.83 -11.60
CA GLN A 142 -6.14 2.70 -10.74
C GLN A 142 -5.25 3.46 -9.76
N GLN A 143 -4.37 2.79 -9.01
CA GLN A 143 -3.53 3.43 -7.99
C GLN A 143 -2.47 4.36 -8.57
N THR A 144 -1.87 4.00 -9.72
CA THR A 144 -0.90 4.84 -10.41
C THR A 144 -1.49 6.20 -10.78
N SER A 145 -2.79 6.25 -11.07
CA SER A 145 -3.51 7.48 -11.41
C SER A 145 -4.18 8.15 -10.21
N ALA A 146 -4.83 7.39 -9.34
CA ALA A 146 -5.63 7.96 -8.26
C ALA A 146 -4.79 8.62 -7.16
N ASN A 147 -3.58 8.10 -6.86
CA ASN A 147 -2.71 8.73 -5.86
C ASN A 147 -2.28 10.17 -6.26
N PRO A 148 -1.66 10.41 -7.44
CA PRO A 148 -1.34 11.76 -7.87
C PRO A 148 -2.59 12.60 -8.14
N PHE A 149 -3.70 12.00 -8.58
CA PHE A 149 -4.97 12.70 -8.76
C PHE A 149 -5.49 13.24 -7.44
N THR A 150 -5.49 12.44 -6.37
CA THR A 150 -5.86 12.85 -5.01
C THR A 150 -5.03 14.04 -4.53
N ILE A 151 -3.72 14.03 -4.77
CA ILE A 151 -2.83 15.16 -4.45
C ILE A 151 -3.18 16.39 -5.27
N SER A 152 -3.55 16.24 -6.54
CA SER A 152 -3.85 17.35 -7.45
C SER A 152 -5.21 18.04 -7.23
N LEU A 153 -6.09 17.46 -6.41
CA LEU A 153 -7.42 18.03 -6.10
C LEU A 153 -7.38 19.18 -5.07
N GLY A 154 -6.20 19.71 -4.75
CA GLY A 154 -6.03 20.85 -3.86
C GLY A 154 -4.58 21.30 -3.78
N LYS A 155 -4.23 22.11 -2.77
CA LYS A 155 -2.87 22.64 -2.60
C LYS A 155 -1.86 21.49 -2.36
N PRO A 156 -0.66 21.55 -2.96
CA PRO A 156 0.38 20.53 -2.80
C PRO A 156 0.74 20.25 -1.34
N GLU A 157 0.81 21.28 -0.50
CA GLU A 157 1.20 21.22 0.92
C GLU A 157 0.26 20.32 1.73
N THR A 158 -1.00 20.22 1.36
CA THR A 158 -2.02 19.38 2.01
C THR A 158 -2.25 18.04 1.27
N GLY A 159 -1.37 17.69 0.33
CA GLY A 159 -1.49 16.47 -0.49
C GLY A 159 -1.47 15.19 0.36
N SER A 160 -0.57 15.11 1.36
CA SER A 160 -0.47 13.97 2.28
C SER A 160 -1.75 13.76 3.11
N HIS A 161 -2.39 14.85 3.55
CA HIS A 161 -3.64 14.75 4.32
C HIS A 161 -4.79 14.23 3.45
N ARG A 162 -4.87 14.63 2.17
CA ARG A 162 -5.86 14.07 1.22
C ARG A 162 -5.60 12.59 0.94
N LEU A 163 -4.34 12.19 0.83
CA LEU A 163 -3.99 10.77 0.72
C LEU A 163 -4.30 10.00 2.01
N ASN A 164 -4.15 10.61 3.19
CA ASN A 164 -4.58 10.01 4.45
C ASN A 164 -6.10 9.79 4.49
N LEU A 165 -6.90 10.76 4.02
CA LEU A 165 -8.35 10.58 3.91
C LEU A 165 -8.71 9.42 2.97
N ALA A 166 -8.11 9.39 1.78
CA ALA A 166 -8.32 8.31 0.82
C ALA A 166 -7.85 6.96 1.39
N GLY A 167 -6.69 6.93 2.04
CA GLY A 167 -6.17 5.77 2.74
C GLY A 167 -7.04 5.33 3.93
N GLY A 168 -7.69 6.27 4.61
CA GLY A 168 -8.65 5.99 5.67
C GLY A 168 -9.90 5.25 5.17
N ILE A 169 -10.42 5.62 4.00
CA ILE A 169 -11.52 4.90 3.33
C ILE A 169 -11.05 3.54 2.80
N ASN A 170 -9.83 3.46 2.26
CA ASN A 170 -9.20 2.18 1.92
C ASN A 170 -9.14 1.26 3.14
N SER A 171 -8.71 1.77 4.31
CA SER A 171 -8.62 0.99 5.53
C SER A 171 -9.98 0.57 6.09
N LEU A 172 -11.03 1.32 5.86
CA LEU A 172 -12.39 0.85 6.14
C LEU A 172 -12.71 -0.39 5.29
N GLY A 173 -12.35 -0.37 4.01
CA GLY A 173 -12.43 -1.55 3.13
C GLY A 173 -11.62 -2.72 3.66
N THR A 174 -10.36 -2.48 4.11
CA THR A 174 -9.51 -3.55 4.68
C THR A 174 -10.08 -4.13 5.97
N THR A 175 -10.79 -3.35 6.77
CA THR A 175 -11.41 -3.81 8.02
C THR A 175 -12.65 -4.66 7.73
N ILE A 176 -13.49 -4.24 6.78
CA ILE A 176 -14.75 -4.92 6.44
C ILE A 176 -14.50 -6.16 5.56
N GLY A 177 -13.47 -6.12 4.68
CA GLY A 177 -13.18 -7.18 3.70
C GLY A 177 -13.08 -8.59 4.30
N PRO A 178 -12.19 -8.83 5.26
CA PRO A 178 -12.05 -10.15 5.90
C PRO A 178 -13.33 -10.64 6.58
N ILE A 179 -14.11 -9.72 7.15
CA ILE A 179 -15.36 -10.03 7.83
C ILE A 179 -16.41 -10.51 6.83
N LEU A 180 -16.63 -9.73 5.75
CA LEU A 180 -17.59 -10.09 4.71
C LEU A 180 -17.15 -11.35 3.96
N LEU A 181 -15.88 -11.49 3.62
CA LEU A 181 -15.39 -12.72 2.97
C LEU A 181 -15.63 -13.94 3.87
N SER A 182 -15.33 -13.83 5.14
CA SER A 182 -15.57 -14.93 6.08
C SER A 182 -17.06 -15.27 6.21
N LEU A 183 -17.96 -14.28 6.30
CA LEU A 183 -19.41 -14.54 6.31
C LEU A 183 -19.87 -15.24 5.03
N ILE A 184 -19.32 -14.89 3.88
CA ILE A 184 -19.65 -15.51 2.60
C ILE A 184 -19.11 -16.95 2.53
N LEU A 185 -17.82 -17.17 2.88
CA LEU A 185 -17.19 -18.49 2.82
C LEU A 185 -17.86 -19.51 3.74
N PHE A 186 -18.17 -19.11 4.96
CA PHE A 186 -18.71 -20.01 5.97
C PHE A 186 -20.25 -20.02 6.03
N GLY A 187 -20.94 -19.21 5.20
CA GLY A 187 -22.39 -19.19 5.08
C GLY A 187 -23.14 -18.72 6.33
N GLY A 188 -22.45 -18.06 7.27
CA GLY A 188 -23.01 -17.55 8.53
C GLY A 188 -21.98 -17.46 9.64
N ILE A 189 -22.39 -16.89 10.78
CA ILE A 189 -21.51 -16.59 11.93
C ILE A 189 -21.01 -17.86 12.64
N MET A 190 -21.68 -19.01 12.46
CA MET A 190 -21.41 -20.26 13.21
C MET A 190 -21.11 -21.49 12.34
N ASN A 191 -21.06 -21.39 11.03
CA ASN A 191 -20.73 -22.55 10.20
C ASN A 191 -19.21 -22.71 10.09
N THR A 192 -18.72 -23.93 10.32
CA THR A 192 -17.30 -24.29 10.30
C THR A 192 -16.82 -24.84 8.95
N ASP A 193 -17.75 -25.24 8.07
CA ASP A 193 -17.41 -25.84 6.78
C ASP A 193 -17.43 -24.79 5.65
N PRO A 194 -16.26 -24.37 5.18
CA PRO A 194 -16.17 -23.38 4.10
C PRO A 194 -16.62 -24.00 2.77
N LYS A 195 -17.56 -23.34 2.08
CA LYS A 195 -18.02 -23.75 0.75
C LYS A 195 -17.28 -22.93 -0.31
N ILE A 196 -16.46 -23.59 -1.11
CA ILE A 196 -15.70 -22.92 -2.19
C ILE A 196 -16.62 -22.25 -3.22
N GLU A 197 -17.80 -22.81 -3.44
CA GLU A 197 -18.80 -22.27 -4.37
C GLU A 197 -19.28 -20.87 -3.97
N ASN A 198 -19.28 -20.54 -2.68
CA ASN A 198 -19.67 -19.22 -2.18
C ASN A 198 -18.71 -18.11 -2.66
N ILE A 199 -17.47 -18.47 -2.99
CA ILE A 199 -16.49 -17.54 -3.58
C ILE A 199 -16.97 -17.05 -4.95
N ASN A 200 -17.65 -17.89 -5.74
CA ASN A 200 -18.22 -17.49 -7.03
C ASN A 200 -19.19 -16.32 -6.88
N ILE A 201 -20.04 -16.36 -5.85
CA ILE A 201 -21.01 -15.28 -5.56
C ILE A 201 -20.28 -13.98 -5.21
N LEU A 202 -19.21 -14.07 -4.39
CA LEU A 202 -18.41 -12.91 -4.04
C LEU A 202 -17.78 -12.26 -5.27
N TYR A 203 -17.10 -13.04 -6.13
CA TYR A 203 -16.43 -12.47 -7.29
C TYR A 203 -17.39 -11.99 -8.39
N LEU A 204 -18.57 -12.61 -8.51
CA LEU A 204 -19.65 -12.08 -9.35
C LEU A 204 -20.13 -10.71 -8.84
N PHE A 205 -20.38 -10.61 -7.54
CA PHE A 205 -20.77 -9.35 -6.90
C PHE A 205 -19.70 -8.25 -7.08
N LEU A 206 -18.44 -8.59 -6.88
CA LEU A 206 -17.32 -7.66 -7.12
C LEU A 206 -17.24 -7.21 -8.58
N SER A 207 -17.44 -8.11 -9.53
CA SER A 207 -17.46 -7.76 -10.96
C SER A 207 -18.56 -6.73 -11.27
N ILE A 208 -19.76 -6.93 -10.73
CA ILE A 208 -20.89 -5.98 -10.86
C ILE A 208 -20.53 -4.64 -10.22
N LEU A 209 -19.94 -4.64 -9.03
CA LEU A 209 -19.52 -3.41 -8.35
C LEU A 209 -18.46 -2.64 -9.13
N PHE A 210 -17.46 -3.31 -9.72
CA PHE A 210 -16.45 -2.65 -10.55
C PHE A 210 -17.06 -2.02 -11.81
N ILE A 211 -18.04 -2.69 -12.46
CA ILE A 211 -18.78 -2.12 -13.59
C ILE A 211 -19.55 -0.87 -13.12
N PHE A 212 -20.27 -0.98 -12.01
CA PHE A 212 -21.02 0.15 -11.46
C PHE A 212 -20.11 1.35 -11.16
N MET A 213 -18.95 1.11 -10.52
CA MET A 213 -17.96 2.16 -10.22
C MET A 213 -17.36 2.77 -11.49
N ALA A 214 -17.09 1.96 -12.52
CA ALA A 214 -16.62 2.47 -13.80
C ALA A 214 -17.64 3.41 -14.46
N LEU A 215 -18.92 3.04 -14.44
CA LEU A 215 -20.01 3.87 -14.94
C LEU A 215 -20.21 5.13 -14.08
N PHE A 216 -20.19 4.99 -12.74
CA PHE A 216 -20.31 6.11 -11.81
C PHE A 216 -19.21 7.15 -12.06
N LEU A 217 -17.94 6.74 -12.18
CA LEU A 217 -16.85 7.64 -12.50
C LEU A 217 -17.00 8.25 -13.89
N LYS A 218 -17.40 7.47 -14.89
CA LYS A 218 -17.60 7.94 -16.28
C LYS A 218 -18.56 9.12 -16.32
N TYR A 219 -19.71 9.01 -15.65
CA TYR A 219 -20.77 10.02 -15.64
C TYR A 219 -20.56 11.13 -14.59
N SER A 220 -19.65 10.98 -13.64
CA SER A 220 -19.36 12.01 -12.63
C SER A 220 -18.80 13.28 -13.28
N LYS A 221 -19.47 14.42 -13.01
CA LYS A 221 -19.02 15.77 -13.43
C LYS A 221 -18.02 16.40 -12.45
N ASN A 222 -17.89 15.83 -11.25
CA ASN A 222 -17.07 16.39 -10.16
C ASN A 222 -15.56 16.17 -10.37
N LEU A 223 -15.18 15.21 -11.19
CA LEU A 223 -13.80 14.87 -11.45
C LEU A 223 -13.30 15.51 -12.75
N PRO A 224 -12.31 16.42 -12.69
CA PRO A 224 -11.73 17.02 -13.88
C PRO A 224 -10.96 15.95 -14.68
N ASN A 225 -11.13 15.96 -15.99
CA ASN A 225 -10.35 15.11 -16.89
C ASN A 225 -9.34 15.95 -17.64
N LYS A 226 -8.31 16.42 -16.93
CA LYS A 226 -7.21 17.17 -17.54
C LYS A 226 -6.33 16.21 -18.34
N LYS A 227 -6.29 16.38 -19.64
CA LYS A 227 -5.36 15.70 -20.55
C LYS A 227 -4.19 16.63 -20.84
N ASN A 228 -2.99 16.07 -20.87
CA ASN A 228 -1.80 16.84 -21.24
C ASN A 228 -0.94 16.00 -22.18
N ASN A 229 -0.66 16.52 -23.35
CA ASN A 229 0.17 15.85 -24.37
C ASN A 229 1.66 16.22 -24.23
N SER A 230 2.19 16.26 -23.00
CA SER A 230 3.61 16.50 -22.79
C SER A 230 4.45 15.34 -23.36
N ALA A 231 5.39 15.67 -24.24
CA ALA A 231 6.36 14.71 -24.74
C ALA A 231 7.23 14.18 -23.58
N VAL A 232 7.43 12.87 -23.57
CA VAL A 232 8.33 12.21 -22.60
C VAL A 232 9.75 12.26 -23.15
N GLU A 233 10.70 12.72 -22.32
CA GLU A 233 12.12 12.66 -22.67
C GLU A 233 12.59 11.20 -22.79
N SER A 234 13.69 10.99 -23.52
CA SER A 234 14.37 9.71 -23.56
C SER A 234 14.74 9.23 -22.15
N VAL A 235 14.44 7.97 -21.84
CA VAL A 235 14.69 7.34 -20.54
C VAL A 235 15.38 5.99 -20.70
N GLN A 236 16.25 5.87 -21.70
CA GLN A 236 16.90 4.61 -22.07
C GLN A 236 17.64 3.95 -20.91
N ASN A 237 18.31 4.72 -20.04
CA ASN A 237 19.03 4.18 -18.89
C ASN A 237 18.08 3.62 -17.83
N ALA A 238 16.95 4.29 -17.57
CA ALA A 238 15.90 3.77 -16.69
C ALA A 238 15.27 2.49 -17.26
N ASN A 239 15.00 2.44 -18.59
CA ASN A 239 14.49 1.23 -19.24
C ASN A 239 15.44 0.04 -19.07
N LYS A 240 16.75 0.23 -19.36
CA LYS A 240 17.76 -0.82 -19.19
C LYS A 240 17.84 -1.32 -17.75
N LEU A 241 17.78 -0.42 -16.78
CA LEU A 241 17.78 -0.77 -15.36
C LEU A 241 16.56 -1.59 -14.98
N LEU A 242 15.36 -1.17 -15.39
CA LEU A 242 14.12 -1.89 -15.09
C LEU A 242 14.04 -3.25 -15.77
N ILE A 243 14.49 -3.36 -17.03
CA ILE A 243 14.59 -4.66 -17.71
C ILE A 243 15.55 -5.58 -16.94
N LYS A 244 16.75 -5.09 -16.54
CA LYS A 244 17.68 -5.87 -15.73
C LYS A 244 17.07 -6.32 -14.41
N LEU A 245 16.32 -5.43 -13.74
CA LEU A 245 15.59 -5.74 -12.51
C LEU A 245 14.55 -6.83 -12.75
N THR A 246 13.77 -6.71 -13.81
CA THR A 246 12.73 -7.69 -14.18
C THR A 246 13.31 -9.07 -14.46
N VAL A 247 14.38 -9.14 -15.25
CA VAL A 247 15.07 -10.41 -15.53
C VAL A 247 15.60 -11.05 -14.25
N CYS A 248 16.20 -10.24 -13.36
CA CYS A 248 16.68 -10.72 -12.06
C CYS A 248 15.53 -11.28 -11.20
N ILE A 249 14.41 -10.56 -11.11
CA ILE A 249 13.22 -11.02 -10.38
C ILE A 249 12.70 -12.33 -10.97
N LEU A 250 12.51 -12.41 -12.27
CA LEU A 250 11.95 -13.60 -12.93
C LEU A 250 12.84 -14.83 -12.73
N ILE A 251 14.16 -14.69 -12.94
CA ILE A 251 15.10 -15.82 -12.77
C ILE A 251 15.13 -16.29 -11.31
N LEU A 252 15.30 -15.39 -10.35
CA LEU A 252 15.43 -15.79 -8.95
C LEU A 252 14.10 -16.29 -8.37
N SER A 253 12.96 -15.71 -8.80
CA SER A 253 11.64 -16.23 -8.41
C SER A 253 11.38 -17.60 -9.02
N ALA A 254 11.73 -17.83 -10.31
CA ALA A 254 11.60 -19.14 -10.94
C ALA A 254 12.48 -20.20 -10.24
N LEU A 255 13.73 -19.85 -9.88
CA LEU A 255 14.60 -20.74 -9.12
C LEU A 255 14.02 -21.09 -7.73
N SER A 256 13.41 -20.13 -7.04
CA SER A 256 12.84 -20.35 -5.71
C SER A 256 11.63 -21.30 -5.70
N VAL A 257 10.99 -21.55 -6.84
CA VAL A 257 9.81 -22.44 -6.98
C VAL A 257 10.19 -23.87 -7.41
N ILE A 258 11.45 -24.10 -7.81
CA ILE A 258 11.91 -25.45 -8.23
C ILE A 258 11.85 -26.40 -7.01
N PRO A 259 11.14 -27.58 -7.10
CA PRO A 259 10.96 -28.47 -5.96
C PRO A 259 12.28 -28.92 -5.31
N GLN A 260 13.28 -29.28 -6.10
CA GLN A 260 14.60 -29.70 -5.62
C GLN A 260 15.32 -28.61 -4.81
N ILE A 261 15.08 -27.33 -5.16
CA ILE A 261 15.64 -26.18 -4.41
C ILE A 261 14.82 -25.91 -3.15
N GLN A 262 13.51 -26.10 -3.19
CA GLN A 262 12.63 -25.93 -2.02
C GLN A 262 12.95 -26.94 -0.91
N GLU A 263 13.30 -28.19 -1.25
CA GLU A 263 13.70 -29.22 -0.30
C GLU A 263 14.98 -28.84 0.47
N HIS A 264 15.87 -28.02 -0.14
CA HIS A 264 17.07 -27.52 0.50
C HIS A 264 16.83 -26.13 1.13
N ASN A 265 16.38 -26.10 2.39
CA ASN A 265 16.03 -24.88 3.10
C ASN A 265 17.09 -23.77 3.03
N ILE A 266 18.38 -24.11 3.17
CA ILE A 266 19.48 -23.12 3.12
C ILE A 266 19.59 -22.52 1.72
N ILE A 267 19.57 -23.33 0.65
CA ILE A 267 19.74 -22.87 -0.73
C ILE A 267 18.56 -21.97 -1.13
N SER A 268 17.32 -22.39 -0.83
CA SER A 268 16.14 -21.60 -1.16
C SER A 268 16.11 -20.26 -0.41
N THR A 269 16.54 -20.23 0.84
CA THR A 269 16.68 -18.99 1.62
C THR A 269 17.74 -18.07 1.03
N LEU A 270 18.90 -18.58 0.67
CA LEU A 270 19.96 -17.80 0.02
C LEU A 270 19.48 -17.18 -1.29
N ILE A 271 18.72 -17.92 -2.11
CA ILE A 271 18.16 -17.40 -3.36
C ILE A 271 17.22 -16.21 -3.07
N LEU A 272 16.33 -16.31 -2.09
CA LEU A 272 15.42 -15.23 -1.70
C LEU A 272 16.18 -14.00 -1.15
N PHE A 273 17.23 -14.21 -0.36
CA PHE A 273 18.09 -13.11 0.11
C PHE A 273 18.89 -12.47 -1.04
N ILE A 274 19.41 -13.27 -1.98
CA ILE A 274 20.06 -12.74 -3.19
C ILE A 274 19.09 -11.92 -4.01
N LEU A 275 17.82 -12.36 -4.13
CA LEU A 275 16.74 -11.59 -4.78
C LEU A 275 16.57 -10.23 -4.11
N LEU A 276 16.40 -10.21 -2.79
CA LEU A 276 16.21 -8.97 -2.02
C LEU A 276 17.38 -7.99 -2.20
N VAL A 277 18.61 -8.49 -2.01
CA VAL A 277 19.84 -7.67 -2.16
C VAL A 277 19.98 -7.16 -3.59
N SER A 278 19.67 -7.99 -4.59
CA SER A 278 19.76 -7.61 -6.01
C SER A 278 18.74 -6.52 -6.36
N ILE A 279 17.50 -6.62 -5.88
CA ILE A 279 16.47 -5.58 -6.05
C ILE A 279 16.98 -4.24 -5.50
N ILE A 280 17.43 -4.22 -4.25
CA ILE A 280 17.94 -2.99 -3.59
C ILE A 280 19.15 -2.42 -4.35
N LYS A 281 20.12 -3.26 -4.72
CA LYS A 281 21.35 -2.86 -5.43
C LYS A 281 21.04 -2.28 -6.81
N ILE A 282 20.16 -2.93 -7.58
CA ILE A 282 19.78 -2.47 -8.92
C ILE A 282 19.05 -1.13 -8.82
N ILE A 283 18.04 -1.00 -7.95
CA ILE A 283 17.27 0.23 -7.79
C ILE A 283 18.17 1.39 -7.33
N SER A 284 19.12 1.15 -6.43
CA SER A 284 20.01 2.18 -5.91
C SER A 284 21.10 2.64 -6.89
N THR A 285 21.29 1.94 -8.02
CA THR A 285 22.34 2.26 -9.01
C THR A 285 22.43 3.75 -9.38
N PRO A 286 21.30 4.47 -9.65
CA PRO A 286 21.39 5.89 -10.05
C PRO A 286 21.95 6.81 -8.96
N LEU A 287 21.88 6.42 -7.66
CA LEU A 287 22.41 7.22 -6.54
C LEU A 287 23.95 7.35 -6.58
N PHE A 288 24.64 6.40 -7.20
CA PHE A 288 26.09 6.35 -7.27
C PHE A 288 26.65 6.95 -8.58
N ILE A 289 25.78 7.43 -9.48
CA ILE A 289 26.18 8.02 -10.75
C ILE A 289 26.45 9.51 -10.55
N LYS A 290 27.60 10.01 -11.04
CA LYS A 290 27.92 11.44 -11.00
C LYS A 290 26.90 12.26 -11.81
N ASN A 291 26.51 13.43 -11.29
CA ASN A 291 25.45 14.29 -11.85
C ASN A 291 25.54 14.56 -13.37
N LYS A 292 26.76 14.65 -13.94
CA LYS A 292 26.96 14.85 -15.38
C LYS A 292 26.50 13.68 -16.27
N ARG A 293 26.24 12.48 -15.69
CA ARG A 293 25.83 11.26 -16.40
C ARG A 293 24.37 10.86 -16.15
N LEU A 294 23.58 11.73 -15.54
CA LEU A 294 22.15 11.46 -15.25
C LEU A 294 21.21 11.76 -16.44
N LYS A 295 21.76 11.95 -17.65
CA LYS A 295 20.98 12.03 -18.87
C LYS A 295 20.29 10.68 -19.12
N ASP A 296 19.06 10.70 -19.64
CA ASP A 296 18.23 9.52 -19.97
C ASP A 296 17.74 8.68 -18.76
N TRP A 297 17.78 9.25 -17.54
CA TRP A 297 17.24 8.60 -16.33
C TRP A 297 15.82 9.02 -15.96
N GLY A 298 15.25 10.04 -16.63
CA GLY A 298 13.90 10.54 -16.34
C GLY A 298 13.71 10.91 -14.86
N ALA A 299 12.66 10.40 -14.23
CA ALA A 299 12.40 10.60 -12.81
C ALA A 299 13.47 9.98 -11.90
N MET A 300 14.15 8.91 -12.33
CA MET A 300 15.21 8.25 -11.53
C MET A 300 16.47 9.10 -11.31
N LYS A 301 16.57 10.28 -11.92
CA LYS A 301 17.65 11.25 -11.61
C LYS A 301 17.46 11.93 -10.23
N TYR A 302 16.29 11.83 -9.62
CA TYR A 302 15.97 12.45 -8.34
C TYR A 302 16.25 11.49 -7.18
N PRO A 303 17.23 11.78 -6.29
CA PRO A 303 17.59 10.87 -5.20
C PRO A 303 16.45 10.56 -4.24
N GLN A 304 15.54 11.56 -3.97
CA GLN A 304 14.37 11.35 -3.12
C GLN A 304 13.44 10.27 -3.67
N LEU A 305 13.30 10.19 -4.99
CA LEU A 305 12.47 9.16 -5.61
C LEU A 305 13.09 7.77 -5.46
N ILE A 306 14.39 7.63 -5.76
CA ILE A 306 15.08 6.33 -5.65
C ILE A 306 15.03 5.79 -4.21
N MET A 307 15.35 6.63 -3.23
CA MET A 307 15.27 6.23 -1.83
C MET A 307 13.83 5.94 -1.41
N GLY A 308 12.87 6.71 -1.94
CA GLY A 308 11.44 6.48 -1.72
C GLY A 308 10.93 5.19 -2.35
N MET A 309 11.46 4.78 -3.50
CA MET A 309 11.16 3.48 -4.11
C MET A 309 11.50 2.33 -3.15
N ILE A 310 12.72 2.33 -2.58
CA ILE A 310 13.12 1.32 -1.60
C ILE A 310 12.30 1.45 -0.30
N ALA A 311 11.93 2.67 0.10
CA ALA A 311 11.09 2.88 1.29
C ALA A 311 9.66 2.36 1.09
N ILE A 312 9.04 2.53 -0.08
CA ILE A 312 7.74 1.93 -0.43
C ILE A 312 7.85 0.40 -0.47
N PHE A 313 8.92 -0.14 -1.08
CA PHE A 313 9.18 -1.58 -1.07
C PHE A 313 9.24 -2.14 0.36
N SER A 314 10.01 -1.51 1.23
CA SER A 314 10.13 -1.92 2.64
C SER A 314 8.81 -1.76 3.39
N TYR A 315 8.08 -0.64 3.16
CA TYR A 315 6.80 -0.36 3.80
C TYR A 315 5.72 -1.39 3.43
N VAL A 316 5.50 -1.63 2.13
CA VAL A 316 4.49 -2.59 1.70
C VAL A 316 4.91 -4.01 2.09
N GLY A 317 6.21 -4.30 2.03
CA GLY A 317 6.74 -5.56 2.52
C GLY A 317 6.39 -5.81 3.98
N VAL A 318 6.62 -4.85 4.87
CA VAL A 318 6.32 -5.01 6.30
C VAL A 318 4.83 -4.95 6.61
N GLU A 319 4.07 -4.09 5.93
CA GLU A 319 2.61 -3.99 6.09
C GLU A 319 1.93 -5.34 5.80
N VAL A 320 2.32 -5.99 4.71
CA VAL A 320 1.73 -7.27 4.28
C VAL A 320 2.25 -8.42 5.13
N THR A 321 3.57 -8.50 5.37
CA THR A 321 4.18 -9.66 6.02
C THR A 321 3.76 -9.84 7.47
N ILE A 322 3.52 -8.75 8.23
CA ILE A 322 3.03 -8.85 9.62
C ILE A 322 1.70 -9.59 9.65
N GLN A 323 0.73 -9.21 8.82
CA GLN A 323 -0.60 -9.81 8.85
C GLN A 323 -0.65 -11.20 8.20
N SER A 324 0.11 -11.44 7.12
CA SER A 324 0.07 -12.72 6.39
C SER A 324 0.58 -13.89 7.24
N ASN A 325 1.50 -13.60 8.15
CA ASN A 325 2.09 -14.61 9.05
C ASN A 325 1.50 -14.58 10.46
N LEU A 326 0.62 -13.60 10.77
CA LEU A 326 0.01 -13.46 12.11
C LEU A 326 -0.83 -14.70 12.48
N GLY A 327 -1.61 -15.23 11.54
CA GLY A 327 -2.43 -16.43 11.79
C GLY A 327 -1.59 -17.65 12.18
N ALA A 328 -0.43 -17.83 11.54
CA ALA A 328 0.49 -18.92 11.89
C ALA A 328 1.13 -18.71 13.27
N LEU A 329 1.46 -17.46 13.64
CA LEU A 329 1.97 -17.13 14.97
C LEU A 329 0.95 -17.43 16.07
N LEU A 330 -0.30 -17.02 15.88
CA LEU A 330 -1.39 -17.19 16.86
C LEU A 330 -1.77 -18.66 17.10
N LYS A 331 -1.46 -19.57 16.17
CA LYS A 331 -1.64 -21.02 16.33
C LYS A 331 -0.61 -21.67 17.26
N THR A 332 0.47 -20.98 17.60
CA THR A 332 1.48 -21.55 18.50
C THR A 332 1.03 -21.49 19.96
N ASN A 333 1.49 -22.43 20.78
CA ASN A 333 1.12 -22.52 22.20
C ASN A 333 1.51 -21.26 23.00
N GLU A 334 2.62 -20.64 22.63
CA GLU A 334 3.16 -19.42 23.27
C GLU A 334 2.27 -18.19 23.05
N PHE A 335 1.41 -18.21 22.02
CA PHE A 335 0.54 -17.10 21.61
C PHE A 335 -0.95 -17.41 21.77
N GLY A 336 -1.30 -18.48 22.50
CA GLY A 336 -2.67 -18.77 22.90
C GLY A 336 -3.37 -19.87 22.11
N ASN A 337 -2.67 -20.54 21.16
CA ASN A 337 -3.17 -21.68 20.39
C ASN A 337 -4.56 -21.43 19.76
N PHE A 338 -4.73 -20.24 19.19
CA PHE A 338 -5.98 -19.84 18.56
C PHE A 338 -6.24 -20.66 17.28
N ASN A 339 -7.44 -21.18 17.13
CA ASN A 339 -7.89 -21.82 15.88
C ASN A 339 -8.12 -20.76 14.78
N GLU A 340 -8.32 -21.20 13.54
CA GLU A 340 -8.46 -20.30 12.39
C GLU A 340 -9.65 -19.34 12.48
N ALA A 341 -10.78 -19.81 13.01
CA ALA A 341 -11.96 -18.98 13.22
C ALA A 341 -11.67 -17.82 14.18
N ASN A 342 -10.87 -18.08 15.22
CA ASN A 342 -10.50 -17.08 16.23
C ASN A 342 -9.34 -16.18 15.81
N ASN A 343 -8.50 -16.56 14.85
CA ASN A 343 -7.39 -15.73 14.36
C ASN A 343 -7.87 -14.47 13.61
N SER A 344 -9.02 -14.56 12.97
CA SER A 344 -9.52 -13.51 12.07
C SER A 344 -9.78 -12.17 12.75
N HIS A 345 -10.12 -12.14 14.04
CA HIS A 345 -10.34 -10.89 14.77
C HIS A 345 -9.04 -10.12 15.05
N PHE A 346 -7.91 -10.81 15.25
CA PHE A 346 -6.60 -10.15 15.36
C PHE A 346 -6.13 -9.60 14.01
N ILE A 347 -6.37 -10.33 12.90
CA ILE A 347 -6.08 -9.86 11.54
C ILE A 347 -6.94 -8.62 11.21
N ALA A 348 -8.23 -8.66 11.56
CA ALA A 348 -9.13 -7.50 11.39
C ALA A 348 -8.67 -6.32 12.24
N MET A 349 -8.19 -6.55 13.47
CA MET A 349 -7.63 -5.48 14.33
C MET A 349 -6.34 -4.91 13.75
N TYR A 350 -5.46 -5.73 13.14
CA TYR A 350 -4.26 -5.23 12.47
C TYR A 350 -4.62 -4.23 11.36
N TRP A 351 -5.54 -4.60 10.46
CA TRP A 351 -6.01 -3.69 9.40
C TRP A 351 -6.80 -2.50 9.95
N GLY A 352 -7.58 -2.72 11.02
CA GLY A 352 -8.26 -1.66 11.75
C GLY A 352 -7.28 -0.66 12.36
N SER A 353 -6.11 -1.12 12.79
CA SER A 353 -5.04 -0.25 13.32
C SER A 353 -4.55 0.76 12.28
N LEU A 354 -4.44 0.35 11.01
CA LEU A 354 -4.13 1.27 9.92
C LEU A 354 -5.24 2.32 9.73
N MET A 355 -6.52 1.92 9.85
CA MET A 355 -7.64 2.86 9.78
C MET A 355 -7.57 3.91 10.88
N ILE A 356 -7.30 3.49 12.12
CA ILE A 356 -7.20 4.36 13.29
C ILE A 356 -6.20 5.51 13.03
N GLY A 357 -4.99 5.19 12.59
CA GLY A 357 -3.98 6.20 12.35
C GLY A 357 -4.20 7.03 11.08
N ARG A 358 -4.76 6.45 10.01
CA ARG A 358 -5.08 7.18 8.77
C ARG A 358 -6.20 8.20 9.00
N TRP A 359 -7.21 7.87 9.83
CA TRP A 359 -8.26 8.82 10.20
C TRP A 359 -7.69 9.97 11.04
N LEU A 360 -6.79 9.67 11.98
CA LEU A 360 -6.08 10.69 12.75
C LEU A 360 -5.28 11.63 11.82
N GLY A 361 -4.50 11.08 10.88
CA GLY A 361 -3.72 11.84 9.91
C GLY A 361 -4.57 12.64 8.91
N ALA A 362 -5.86 12.29 8.72
CA ALA A 362 -6.78 12.98 7.84
C ALA A 362 -7.42 14.24 8.45
N ILE A 363 -7.38 14.42 9.76
CA ILE A 363 -8.07 15.52 10.49
C ILE A 363 -7.70 16.90 9.88
N ALA A 364 -6.44 17.11 9.51
CA ALA A 364 -5.97 18.36 8.95
C ALA A 364 -6.63 18.75 7.61
N VAL A 365 -7.22 17.80 6.87
CA VAL A 365 -7.97 18.09 5.62
C VAL A 365 -9.17 19.00 5.86
N PHE A 366 -9.80 18.83 7.03
CA PHE A 366 -11.03 19.54 7.40
C PHE A 366 -10.76 20.92 8.01
N LYS A 367 -9.48 21.30 8.23
CA LYS A 367 -9.06 22.59 8.79
C LYS A 367 -9.81 22.97 10.08
N PRO A 368 -9.89 22.12 11.09
CA PRO A 368 -10.55 22.45 12.33
C PRO A 368 -9.82 23.59 13.06
N SER A 369 -10.53 24.31 13.95
CA SER A 369 -9.88 25.25 14.88
C SER A 369 -8.89 24.51 15.78
N HIS A 370 -7.93 25.24 16.37
CA HIS A 370 -6.88 24.63 17.20
C HIS A 370 -7.45 23.80 18.37
N LEU A 371 -8.47 24.29 19.05
CA LEU A 371 -9.15 23.58 20.13
C LEU A 371 -9.84 22.31 19.59
N MET A 372 -10.63 22.44 18.54
CA MET A 372 -11.33 21.31 17.91
C MET A 372 -10.34 20.24 17.43
N LYS A 373 -9.21 20.62 16.89
CA LYS A 373 -8.16 19.72 16.45
C LYS A 373 -7.60 18.86 17.59
N ASN A 374 -7.30 19.45 18.74
CA ASN A 374 -6.82 18.73 19.91
C ASN A 374 -7.86 17.72 20.41
N ILE A 375 -9.14 18.11 20.42
CA ILE A 375 -10.25 17.22 20.77
C ILE A 375 -10.35 16.07 19.77
N LEU A 376 -10.31 16.35 18.46
CA LEU A 376 -10.40 15.33 17.41
C LEU A 376 -9.21 14.36 17.46
N PHE A 377 -8.02 14.80 17.82
CA PHE A 377 -6.84 13.92 17.97
C PHE A 377 -7.02 12.86 19.04
N ILE A 378 -7.86 13.11 20.04
CA ILE A 378 -8.20 12.12 21.07
C ILE A 378 -9.42 11.29 20.64
N ILE A 379 -10.48 11.94 20.16
CA ILE A 379 -11.77 11.27 19.92
C ILE A 379 -11.74 10.38 18.68
N VAL A 380 -11.18 10.86 17.56
CA VAL A 380 -11.22 10.15 16.26
C VAL A 380 -10.56 8.77 16.30
N PRO A 381 -9.36 8.57 16.89
CA PRO A 381 -8.76 7.24 16.98
C PRO A 381 -9.62 6.25 17.76
N TYR A 382 -10.24 6.69 18.86
CA TYR A 382 -11.12 5.84 19.67
C TYR A 382 -12.44 5.52 18.96
N ILE A 383 -13.04 6.49 18.23
CA ILE A 383 -14.20 6.19 17.38
C ILE A 383 -13.83 5.13 16.34
N ALA A 384 -12.70 5.28 15.65
CA ALA A 384 -12.24 4.29 14.68
C ALA A 384 -12.01 2.91 15.34
N PHE A 385 -11.41 2.88 16.53
CA PHE A 385 -11.20 1.66 17.30
C PHE A 385 -12.53 0.98 17.68
N PHE A 386 -13.51 1.74 18.17
CA PHE A 386 -14.83 1.20 18.49
C PHE A 386 -15.57 0.68 17.25
N ILE A 387 -15.42 1.33 16.09
CA ILE A 387 -15.94 0.82 14.82
C ILE A 387 -15.32 -0.54 14.49
N VAL A 388 -14.00 -0.69 14.63
CA VAL A 388 -13.31 -1.97 14.41
C VAL A 388 -13.84 -3.05 15.36
N LEU A 389 -13.92 -2.74 16.66
CA LEU A 389 -14.46 -3.68 17.65
C LEU A 389 -15.91 -4.05 17.36
N PHE A 390 -16.74 -3.09 16.94
CA PHE A 390 -18.13 -3.34 16.56
C PHE A 390 -18.24 -4.34 15.42
N PHE A 391 -17.45 -4.18 14.34
CA PHE A 391 -17.45 -5.14 13.23
C PHE A 391 -16.92 -6.52 13.63
N ILE A 392 -15.90 -6.58 14.51
CA ILE A 392 -15.40 -7.85 15.05
C ILE A 392 -16.46 -8.55 15.91
N ASN A 393 -17.17 -7.79 16.76
CA ASN A 393 -18.22 -8.32 17.63
C ASN A 393 -19.46 -8.80 16.84
N LEU A 394 -19.82 -8.12 15.75
CA LEU A 394 -20.91 -8.55 14.85
C LEU A 394 -20.69 -9.98 14.32
N ARG A 395 -19.45 -10.42 14.25
CA ARG A 395 -19.08 -11.77 13.82
C ARG A 395 -19.18 -12.81 14.93
N GLY A 396 -19.55 -12.42 16.16
CA GLY A 396 -19.57 -13.31 17.32
C GLY A 396 -18.18 -13.62 17.91
N SER A 397 -17.12 -12.92 17.47
CA SER A 397 -15.78 -13.10 18.02
C SER A 397 -15.65 -12.41 19.39
N ASP A 398 -14.91 -13.03 20.32
CA ASP A 398 -14.63 -12.42 21.62
C ASP A 398 -13.70 -11.21 21.45
N ILE A 399 -14.21 -10.04 21.85
CA ILE A 399 -13.47 -8.78 21.81
C ILE A 399 -12.71 -8.46 23.12
N GLN A 400 -12.83 -9.30 24.17
CA GLN A 400 -12.20 -9.04 25.48
C GLN A 400 -10.69 -8.93 25.33
N ALA A 401 -10.08 -9.86 24.57
CA ALA A 401 -8.65 -9.86 24.30
C ALA A 401 -8.17 -8.62 23.53
N LEU A 402 -9.05 -7.87 22.86
CA LEU A 402 -8.68 -6.68 22.09
C LEU A 402 -8.92 -5.35 22.81
N LYS A 403 -9.66 -5.35 23.92
CA LYS A 403 -9.99 -4.09 24.64
C LYS A 403 -8.75 -3.37 25.16
N LEU A 404 -7.76 -4.09 25.70
CA LEU A 404 -6.53 -3.52 26.22
C LEU A 404 -5.62 -2.96 25.12
N PHE A 405 -5.83 -3.32 23.85
CA PHE A 405 -5.14 -2.71 22.73
C PHE A 405 -5.36 -1.19 22.62
N SER A 406 -6.44 -0.67 23.26
CA SER A 406 -6.69 0.77 23.42
C SER A 406 -5.51 1.54 24.01
N ILE A 407 -4.65 0.90 24.83
CA ILE A 407 -3.43 1.51 25.37
C ILE A 407 -2.41 1.81 24.28
N CYS A 408 -2.30 0.95 23.27
CA CYS A 408 -1.39 1.16 22.14
C CYS A 408 -1.78 2.39 21.30
N ILE A 409 -3.07 2.75 21.28
CA ILE A 409 -3.58 3.96 20.61
C ILE A 409 -3.06 5.22 21.29
N ILE A 410 -2.87 5.23 22.61
CA ILE A 410 -2.27 6.37 23.34
C ILE A 410 -0.86 6.62 22.81
N ILE A 411 -0.06 5.56 22.61
CA ILE A 411 1.31 5.68 22.07
C ILE A 411 1.28 6.28 20.67
N GLN A 412 0.31 5.87 19.84
CA GLN A 412 0.12 6.44 18.50
C GLN A 412 -0.23 7.93 18.56
N ILE A 413 -1.17 8.33 19.40
CA ILE A 413 -1.56 9.75 19.60
C ILE A 413 -0.35 10.58 20.03
N LEU A 414 0.42 10.11 21.00
CA LEU A 414 1.64 10.78 21.45
C LEU A 414 2.66 10.90 20.31
N GLY A 415 2.81 9.87 19.49
CA GLY A 415 3.66 9.90 18.30
C GLY A 415 3.25 11.00 17.29
N PHE A 416 1.95 11.16 17.03
CA PHE A 416 1.42 12.24 16.20
C PHE A 416 1.67 13.64 16.79
N LEU A 417 1.42 13.81 18.09
CA LEU A 417 1.67 15.09 18.78
C LEU A 417 3.15 15.47 18.72
N LEU A 418 4.06 14.52 18.94
CA LEU A 418 5.50 14.72 18.82
C LEU A 418 5.92 15.00 17.36
N GLY A 419 5.25 14.44 16.40
CA GLY A 419 5.48 14.65 14.96
C GLY A 419 5.12 16.05 14.47
N LYS A 420 4.24 16.77 15.18
CA LYS A 420 3.78 18.15 14.87
C LYS A 420 3.31 18.31 13.43
N GLU A 421 2.64 17.30 12.87
CA GLU A 421 2.15 17.25 11.48
C GLU A 421 3.27 17.41 10.42
N GLN A 422 4.53 17.29 10.80
CA GLN A 422 5.66 17.32 9.88
C GLN A 422 5.90 15.91 9.33
N PRO A 423 5.66 15.64 8.05
CA PRO A 423 5.72 14.28 7.50
C PRO A 423 7.05 13.58 7.73
N ILE A 424 8.17 14.30 7.62
CA ILE A 424 9.52 13.74 7.83
C ILE A 424 9.68 13.28 9.29
N LYS A 425 9.34 14.17 10.23
CA LYS A 425 9.48 13.90 11.66
C LYS A 425 8.53 12.81 12.13
N THR A 426 7.28 12.85 11.68
CA THR A 426 6.28 11.85 12.00
C THR A 426 6.70 10.47 11.47
N LEU A 427 7.16 10.39 10.21
CA LEU A 427 7.66 9.15 9.62
C LEU A 427 8.83 8.56 10.42
N PHE A 428 9.79 9.39 10.87
CA PHE A 428 10.91 8.94 11.67
C PHE A 428 10.46 8.38 13.03
N ILE A 429 9.62 9.14 13.77
CA ILE A 429 9.10 8.72 15.09
C ILE A 429 8.35 7.40 14.97
N PHE A 430 7.44 7.28 14.00
CA PHE A 430 6.64 6.07 13.80
C PHE A 430 7.49 4.87 13.39
N SER A 431 8.55 5.08 12.61
CA SER A 431 9.50 4.00 12.29
C SER A 431 10.24 3.49 13.53
N ILE A 432 10.67 4.39 14.42
CA ILE A 432 11.34 4.00 15.67
C ILE A 432 10.37 3.27 16.62
N LEU A 433 9.13 3.78 16.78
CA LEU A 433 8.11 3.12 17.59
C LEU A 433 7.78 1.71 17.05
N ALA A 434 7.73 1.55 15.71
CA ALA A 434 7.54 0.26 15.08
C ALA A 434 8.70 -0.72 15.37
N ILE A 435 9.96 -0.25 15.30
CA ILE A 435 11.13 -1.06 15.64
C ILE A 435 11.04 -1.53 17.10
N ILE A 436 10.74 -0.62 18.03
CA ILE A 436 10.59 -0.95 19.45
C ILE A 436 9.49 -1.99 19.67
N ALA A 437 8.33 -1.81 19.01
CA ALA A 437 7.21 -2.74 19.13
C ALA A 437 7.58 -4.14 18.59
N MET A 438 8.24 -4.22 17.41
CA MET A 438 8.67 -5.51 16.84
C MET A 438 9.72 -6.20 17.70
N LEU A 439 10.71 -5.45 18.23
CA LEU A 439 11.71 -5.99 19.17
C LEU A 439 11.03 -6.55 20.42
N TYR A 440 10.12 -5.77 21.03
CA TYR A 440 9.37 -6.23 22.19
C TYR A 440 8.57 -7.50 21.88
N GLY A 441 7.89 -7.53 20.72
CA GLY A 441 7.12 -8.68 20.26
C GLY A 441 7.97 -9.94 20.12
N ILE A 442 9.18 -9.82 19.57
CA ILE A 442 10.12 -10.96 19.38
C ILE A 442 10.75 -11.43 20.70
N MET A 443 10.96 -10.53 21.66
CA MET A 443 11.60 -10.87 22.95
C MET A 443 10.61 -11.43 23.98
N ASN A 444 9.30 -11.33 23.75
CA ASN A 444 8.25 -11.73 24.67
C ASN A 444 7.24 -12.63 23.99
N THR A 445 6.34 -13.24 24.78
CA THR A 445 5.25 -14.10 24.33
C THR A 445 3.90 -13.65 24.90
N GLY A 446 2.82 -14.34 24.54
CA GLY A 446 1.48 -14.08 25.05
C GLY A 446 0.83 -12.82 24.48
N LEU A 447 -0.25 -12.39 25.14
CA LEU A 447 -1.17 -11.35 24.61
C LEU A 447 -0.49 -9.98 24.41
N VAL A 448 0.43 -9.60 25.29
CA VAL A 448 1.13 -8.29 25.19
C VAL A 448 2.06 -8.27 23.96
N SER A 449 2.70 -9.40 23.67
CA SER A 449 3.50 -9.55 22.44
C SER A 449 2.61 -9.48 21.19
N ILE A 450 1.41 -10.08 21.22
CA ILE A 450 0.43 -9.94 20.13
C ILE A 450 0.10 -8.46 19.90
N TYR A 451 -0.15 -7.69 20.97
CA TYR A 451 -0.39 -6.23 20.85
C TYR A 451 0.78 -5.49 20.23
N ALA A 452 2.02 -5.87 20.56
CA ALA A 452 3.21 -5.29 19.97
C ALA A 452 3.24 -5.52 18.45
N PHE A 453 2.96 -6.74 17.97
CA PHE A 453 2.86 -7.03 16.53
C PHE A 453 1.69 -6.30 15.86
N LEU A 454 0.51 -6.25 16.50
CA LEU A 454 -0.65 -5.50 16.00
C LEU A 454 -0.36 -3.99 15.90
N SER A 455 0.45 -3.44 16.82
CA SER A 455 0.86 -2.04 16.80
C SER A 455 1.71 -1.68 15.57
N GLY A 456 2.29 -2.67 14.90
CA GLY A 456 2.88 -2.50 13.58
C GLY A 456 1.90 -1.84 12.60
N GLY A 457 0.61 -2.21 12.62
CA GLY A 457 -0.44 -1.58 11.83
C GLY A 457 -0.68 -0.12 12.22
N LEU A 458 -0.70 0.21 13.54
CA LEU A 458 -0.81 1.60 14.01
C LEU A 458 0.33 2.46 13.45
N PHE A 459 1.56 1.96 13.49
CA PHE A 459 2.74 2.71 13.06
C PHE A 459 2.87 2.75 11.53
N CYS A 460 2.46 1.71 10.81
CA CYS A 460 2.40 1.69 9.35
C CYS A 460 1.37 2.68 8.78
N SER A 461 0.38 3.08 9.54
CA SER A 461 -0.81 3.82 9.08
C SER A 461 -0.50 5.09 8.27
N ILE A 462 0.55 5.85 8.64
CA ILE A 462 0.92 7.12 7.99
C ILE A 462 2.11 6.98 7.03
N MET A 463 2.75 5.82 6.98
CA MET A 463 4.03 5.68 6.25
C MET A 463 3.83 5.85 4.75
N TRP A 464 2.81 5.20 4.15
CA TRP A 464 2.52 5.36 2.73
C TRP A 464 2.35 6.82 2.30
N PRO A 465 1.44 7.62 2.89
CA PRO A 465 1.25 9.01 2.51
C PRO A 465 2.50 9.86 2.67
N CYS A 466 3.26 9.65 3.76
CA CYS A 466 4.51 10.38 4.00
C CYS A 466 5.59 10.02 2.98
N ILE A 467 5.87 8.72 2.78
CA ILE A 467 6.90 8.28 1.84
C ILE A 467 6.54 8.72 0.43
N PHE A 468 5.29 8.50 0.00
CA PHE A 468 4.84 8.85 -1.35
C PHE A 468 4.98 10.34 -1.62
N SER A 469 4.45 11.20 -0.74
CA SER A 469 4.50 12.66 -0.91
C SER A 469 5.93 13.20 -0.90
N LEU A 470 6.79 12.71 0.01
CA LEU A 470 8.20 13.09 0.08
C LEU A 470 9.01 12.65 -1.15
N SER A 471 8.63 11.54 -1.75
CA SER A 471 9.33 10.99 -2.91
C SER A 471 9.02 11.71 -4.21
N ILE A 472 7.78 12.24 -4.36
CA ILE A 472 7.37 12.93 -5.60
C ILE A 472 7.54 14.45 -5.56
N VAL A 473 7.85 15.02 -4.38
CA VAL A 473 8.03 16.47 -4.26
C VAL A 473 9.17 16.96 -5.16
N GLY A 474 8.95 18.04 -5.90
CA GLY A 474 9.94 18.63 -6.79
C GLY A 474 10.16 17.92 -8.14
N LEU A 475 9.44 16.82 -8.43
CA LEU A 475 9.58 16.10 -9.70
C LEU A 475 8.96 16.84 -10.89
N LYS A 476 8.04 17.78 -10.66
CA LYS A 476 7.39 18.59 -11.70
C LYS A 476 6.78 17.70 -12.81
N ARG A 477 7.24 17.81 -14.05
CA ARG A 477 6.77 17.03 -15.21
C ARG A 477 7.00 15.52 -15.09
N TYR A 478 7.89 15.07 -14.20
CA TYR A 478 8.16 13.66 -13.95
C TYR A 478 7.28 13.03 -12.86
N THR A 479 6.29 13.77 -12.31
CA THR A 479 5.44 13.27 -11.20
C THR A 479 4.71 11.98 -11.57
N SER A 480 4.12 11.91 -12.76
CA SER A 480 3.45 10.70 -13.27
C SER A 480 4.40 9.50 -13.35
N GLN A 481 5.60 9.72 -13.91
CA GLN A 481 6.64 8.70 -14.00
C GLN A 481 7.13 8.26 -12.61
N GLY A 482 7.33 9.22 -11.69
CA GLY A 482 7.70 8.94 -10.30
C GLY A 482 6.63 8.13 -9.57
N SER A 483 5.34 8.45 -9.79
CA SER A 483 4.22 7.68 -9.24
C SER A 483 4.26 6.23 -9.74
N SER A 484 4.46 6.00 -11.04
CA SER A 484 4.58 4.64 -11.60
C SER A 484 5.71 3.86 -10.95
N PHE A 485 6.87 4.49 -10.72
CA PHE A 485 8.01 3.83 -10.07
C PHE A 485 7.74 3.50 -8.61
N LEU A 486 7.04 4.36 -7.87
CA LEU A 486 6.64 4.07 -6.49
C LEU A 486 5.63 2.92 -6.44
N ILE A 487 4.67 2.88 -7.37
CA ILE A 487 3.68 1.79 -7.46
C ILE A 487 4.34 0.46 -7.85
N MET A 488 5.37 0.46 -8.72
CA MET A 488 6.16 -0.75 -8.98
C MET A 488 6.73 -1.35 -7.68
N MET A 489 7.06 -0.51 -6.70
CA MET A 489 7.67 -0.95 -5.44
C MET A 489 6.68 -1.56 -4.44
N ILE A 490 5.39 -1.60 -4.74
CA ILE A 490 4.41 -2.48 -4.08
C ILE A 490 4.86 -3.95 -4.14
N LEU A 491 5.78 -4.27 -5.07
CA LEU A 491 6.53 -5.53 -5.13
C LEU A 491 7.07 -6.01 -3.77
N GLY A 492 7.31 -5.11 -2.81
CA GLY A 492 7.71 -5.49 -1.45
C GLY A 492 6.75 -6.47 -0.79
N GLY A 493 5.44 -6.31 -1.02
CA GLY A 493 4.41 -7.25 -0.56
C GLY A 493 4.43 -8.61 -1.26
N ALA A 494 5.09 -8.73 -2.42
CA ALA A 494 5.30 -10.01 -3.10
C ALA A 494 6.59 -10.73 -2.67
N VAL A 495 7.58 -9.99 -2.14
CA VAL A 495 8.94 -10.51 -1.87
C VAL A 495 9.17 -10.76 -0.39
N ILE A 496 8.76 -9.86 0.49
CA ILE A 496 9.06 -9.96 1.93
C ILE A 496 8.28 -11.08 2.63
N PRO A 497 6.96 -11.30 2.37
CA PRO A 497 6.22 -12.39 3.03
C PRO A 497 6.78 -13.79 2.74
N PRO A 498 7.12 -14.19 1.49
CA PRO A 498 7.80 -15.46 1.24
C PRO A 498 9.15 -15.61 1.95
N ILE A 499 9.93 -14.52 2.08
CA ILE A 499 11.19 -14.53 2.83
C ILE A 499 10.91 -14.81 4.32
N GLN A 500 9.91 -14.14 4.92
CA GLN A 500 9.51 -14.42 6.30
C GLN A 500 9.03 -15.85 6.46
N GLY A 501 8.19 -16.34 5.53
CA GLY A 501 7.70 -17.73 5.55
C GLY A 501 8.86 -18.73 5.53
N LYS A 502 9.89 -18.49 4.70
CA LYS A 502 11.07 -19.37 4.64
C LYS A 502 11.94 -19.30 5.90
N ILE A 503 12.08 -18.11 6.51
CA ILE A 503 12.75 -17.97 7.80
C ILE A 503 11.96 -18.73 8.88
N ALA A 504 10.63 -18.70 8.83
CA ALA A 504 9.77 -19.42 9.74
C ALA A 504 9.91 -20.95 9.61
N ASP A 505 10.06 -21.45 8.38
CA ASP A 505 10.27 -22.88 8.11
C ASP A 505 11.63 -23.38 8.64
N ILE A 506 12.65 -22.51 8.76
CA ILE A 506 14.00 -22.86 9.24
C ILE A 506 14.13 -22.71 10.76
N TRP A 507 13.64 -21.62 11.32
CA TRP A 507 13.74 -21.32 12.75
C TRP A 507 12.41 -21.56 13.46
N ASN A 508 11.54 -20.57 13.43
CA ASN A 508 10.15 -20.58 13.87
C ASN A 508 9.46 -19.30 13.42
N ILE A 509 8.14 -19.33 13.47
CA ILE A 509 7.31 -18.18 13.02
C ILE A 509 7.55 -16.94 13.88
N HIS A 510 7.78 -17.07 15.18
CA HIS A 510 8.00 -15.95 16.11
C HIS A 510 9.29 -15.20 15.77
N SER A 511 10.42 -15.90 15.66
CA SER A 511 11.72 -15.30 15.33
C SER A 511 11.76 -14.73 13.91
N SER A 512 10.92 -15.24 12.99
CA SER A 512 10.88 -14.77 11.59
C SER A 512 10.50 -13.29 11.45
N TYR A 513 9.85 -12.72 12.47
CA TYR A 513 9.49 -11.30 12.49
C TYR A 513 10.71 -10.35 12.52
N ILE A 514 11.93 -10.86 12.67
CA ILE A 514 13.17 -10.06 12.55
C ILE A 514 13.26 -9.31 11.21
N ILE A 515 12.67 -9.85 10.13
CA ILE A 515 12.67 -9.21 8.81
C ILE A 515 11.91 -7.87 8.84
N THR A 516 10.90 -7.73 9.67
CA THR A 516 10.12 -6.50 9.81
C THR A 516 10.97 -5.36 10.37
N ILE A 517 11.86 -5.67 11.33
CA ILE A 517 12.79 -4.70 11.92
C ILE A 517 13.73 -4.14 10.85
N ILE A 518 14.25 -5.00 9.97
CA ILE A 518 15.14 -4.58 8.87
C ILE A 518 14.41 -3.59 7.94
N CYS A 519 13.14 -3.87 7.62
CA CYS A 519 12.32 -2.98 6.80
C CYS A 519 12.08 -1.63 7.49
N PHE A 520 11.71 -1.61 8.78
CA PHE A 520 11.48 -0.37 9.53
C PHE A 520 12.76 0.44 9.74
N LEU A 521 13.91 -0.21 9.91
CA LEU A 521 15.22 0.47 9.96
C LEU A 521 15.50 1.23 8.66
N TYR A 522 15.20 0.65 7.50
CA TYR A 522 15.35 1.36 6.24
C TYR A 522 14.41 2.56 6.13
N ILE A 523 13.15 2.43 6.57
CA ILE A 523 12.19 3.55 6.55
C ILE A 523 12.66 4.69 7.48
N ALA A 524 13.19 4.36 8.66
CA ALA A 524 13.79 5.35 9.57
C ALA A 524 15.00 6.05 8.93
N PHE A 525 15.87 5.30 8.25
CA PHE A 525 17.01 5.83 7.49
C PHE A 525 16.54 6.77 6.36
N PHE A 526 15.51 6.40 5.60
CA PHE A 526 14.91 7.26 4.59
C PHE A 526 14.43 8.58 5.21
N ALA A 527 13.63 8.52 6.28
CA ALA A 527 13.13 9.70 6.97
C ALA A 527 14.26 10.61 7.48
N PHE A 528 15.34 10.04 8.00
CA PHE A 528 16.51 10.79 8.45
C PHE A 528 17.24 11.49 7.28
N LYS A 529 17.41 10.82 6.14
CA LYS A 529 18.19 11.34 5.00
C LYS A 529 17.40 12.31 4.12
N ILE A 530 16.08 12.13 3.99
CA ILE A 530 15.26 12.87 3.03
C ILE A 530 15.31 14.39 3.24
N LYS A 531 15.35 14.84 4.49
CA LYS A 531 15.47 16.26 4.83
C LYS A 531 16.69 16.92 4.19
N SER A 532 17.86 16.29 4.33
CA SER A 532 19.12 16.77 3.74
C SER A 532 19.07 16.78 2.20
N ILE A 533 18.44 15.77 1.60
CA ILE A 533 18.33 15.63 0.15
C ILE A 533 17.44 16.75 -0.42
N LEU A 534 16.30 17.00 0.17
CA LEU A 534 15.37 18.05 -0.27
C LEU A 534 15.98 19.46 -0.08
N LYS A 535 16.65 19.70 1.05
CA LYS A 535 17.35 20.96 1.32
C LYS A 535 18.43 21.25 0.27
N LYS A 536 19.22 20.25 -0.17
CA LYS A 536 20.22 20.40 -1.25
C LYS A 536 19.58 20.76 -2.61
N GLN A 537 18.30 20.47 -2.81
CA GLN A 537 17.55 20.83 -4.01
C GLN A 537 16.81 22.18 -3.87
N GLY A 538 17.00 22.91 -2.77
CA GLY A 538 16.30 24.17 -2.49
C GLY A 538 14.84 23.99 -2.04
N ILE A 539 14.42 22.78 -1.66
CA ILE A 539 13.06 22.46 -1.22
C ILE A 539 13.02 22.46 0.31
N ASN A 540 12.37 23.46 0.90
CA ASN A 540 12.15 23.55 2.35
C ASN A 540 10.77 22.99 2.73
N TYR A 541 10.59 21.69 2.62
CA TYR A 541 9.32 21.00 2.81
C TYR A 541 8.64 21.25 4.18
N GLU A 542 9.43 21.55 5.24
CA GLU A 542 8.90 21.82 6.59
C GLU A 542 8.36 23.27 6.76
N ILE A 543 8.81 24.23 5.93
CA ILE A 543 8.39 25.62 5.97
C ILE A 543 7.19 25.83 5.06
N ASP A 544 7.16 25.14 3.92
CA ASP A 544 6.12 25.27 2.90
C ASP A 544 4.80 24.58 3.30
N VAL A 545 4.80 23.84 4.43
CA VAL A 545 3.62 23.13 5.01
C VAL A 545 2.95 23.94 6.13
N LYS A 546 3.53 25.08 6.55
CA LYS A 546 2.88 26.04 7.44
C LYS A 546 2.02 26.99 6.60
#